data_66ec7e0b80a8e7e991fbff5471750735
#
_entry.id   66ec7e0b80a8e7e991fbff5471750735
#
_cell.length_a   1.000
_cell.length_b   1.000
_cell.length_c   1.000
_cell.angle_alpha   90.00
_cell.angle_beta   90.00
_cell.angle_gamma   90.00
#
_symmetry.space_group_name_H-M   'P 1'
#
loop_
_entity.id
_entity.type
_entity.pdbx_description
1 polymer ?
#
loop_
_entity_poly.entity_id
_entity_poly.type
_entity_poly.pdbx_seq_one_letter_code
_entity_poly.pdbx_strand_id
1 'polypeptide(L)'
;MNKRLLILVLVLVVAMAASAALAACGTASTTTTTAAPATTQTTAGSTETTAATSPGSSETTATTAATGPATGTPIKLGFDEGFTGFMAYDCQQADEGIKTALAMINNQWMGHPVQYLFEDNGSDPVVAVDKARKLVESDKINVMIGPIFSPAAKAVADYLGKSSGIPEMTIVGQPADNLTTANGLAFIQTGIFDAQGYYFGKYLAEKGFKTANVINYDDTPAHALTAGFKKAFVDEGGGKVLSENYIPLDTVDFSSYLSAMKPADVTVDWIFGNGAVPFVKQYHDYGLKAPLAVPMSNNYTDAQLAELGDISLGMIACDYYAYTIDNPVNKEFVAAFEKLYPKEGGPNSEVYGAWQAVMMYLEGLKADGGDTTPAKVIPAIAGLKLDTPSGHVELVSFKNAYIPKRDFFILEVQKVGDVLTWVPVQTFSQVLLGDMSTTP
;
A
#
# COMPACT_ATOMS: atom_id res chain seq x y z
N MET A 1 -44.19 9.58 37.22
CA MET A 1 -43.17 10.37 36.56
C MET A 1 -42.40 9.44 35.64
N ASN A 2 -42.52 9.62 34.31
CA ASN A 2 -42.11 8.63 33.32
C ASN A 2 -40.57 8.58 33.19
N LYS A 3 -40.02 7.37 33.15
CA LYS A 3 -38.57 7.10 33.00
C LYS A 3 -37.91 7.84 31.80
N ARG A 4 -38.66 8.24 30.79
CA ARG A 4 -38.18 9.03 29.67
C ARG A 4 -37.91 10.51 29.98
N LEU A 5 -38.51 11.06 31.02
CA LEU A 5 -38.29 12.44 31.46
C LEU A 5 -37.05 12.58 32.32
N LEU A 6 -36.63 11.50 32.98
CA LEU A 6 -35.40 11.48 33.81
C LEU A 6 -34.11 11.44 32.95
N ILE A 7 -34.17 10.81 31.80
CA ILE A 7 -33.03 10.72 30.86
C ILE A 7 -32.79 12.06 30.13
N LEU A 8 -33.85 12.81 29.83
CA LEU A 8 -33.70 14.11 29.19
C LEU A 8 -33.11 15.19 30.12
N VAL A 9 -33.32 15.09 31.43
CA VAL A 9 -32.78 16.02 32.43
C VAL A 9 -31.31 15.72 32.73
N LEU A 10 -30.89 14.46 32.62
CA LEU A 10 -29.49 14.08 32.83
C LEU A 10 -28.57 14.49 31.65
N VAL A 11 -29.08 14.52 30.46
CA VAL A 11 -28.33 14.95 29.24
C VAL A 11 -28.14 16.48 29.19
N LEU A 12 -29.07 17.24 29.79
CA LEU A 12 -28.96 18.71 29.81
C LEU A 12 -27.98 19.24 30.89
N VAL A 13 -27.66 18.48 31.91
CA VAL A 13 -26.74 18.91 32.97
C VAL A 13 -25.28 18.65 32.62
N VAL A 14 -24.98 17.72 31.72
CA VAL A 14 -23.61 17.44 31.25
C VAL A 14 -23.15 18.44 30.17
N ALA A 15 -24.05 19.12 29.50
CA ALA A 15 -23.72 20.08 28.44
C ALA A 15 -23.37 21.50 28.94
N MET A 16 -23.47 21.81 30.24
CA MET A 16 -23.20 23.16 30.78
C MET A 16 -21.90 23.27 31.60
N ALA A 17 -21.06 22.24 31.64
CA ALA A 17 -19.82 22.27 32.42
C ALA A 17 -18.51 22.43 31.63
N ALA A 18 -18.60 22.72 30.30
CA ALA A 18 -17.43 22.80 29.42
C ALA A 18 -17.14 24.19 28.82
N SER A 19 -17.53 25.27 29.49
CA SER A 19 -17.31 26.63 28.95
C SER A 19 -16.79 27.59 30.03
N ALA A 20 -15.57 27.37 30.53
CA ALA A 20 -14.82 28.43 31.25
C ALA A 20 -13.39 27.97 31.52
N ALA A 21 -12.43 28.23 30.62
CA ALA A 21 -11.01 28.50 30.90
C ALA A 21 -10.22 28.76 29.60
N LEU A 22 -10.22 30.00 29.11
CA LEU A 22 -9.19 30.52 28.21
C LEU A 22 -9.12 32.04 28.37
N ALA A 23 -8.20 32.50 29.19
CA ALA A 23 -7.67 33.86 29.08
C ALA A 23 -6.31 34.00 29.81
N ALA A 24 -5.37 34.68 29.15
CA ALA A 24 -4.12 35.27 29.63
C ALA A 24 -2.90 34.35 29.69
N CYS A 25 -1.83 34.57 28.93
CA CYS A 25 -0.92 35.69 28.91
C CYS A 25 0.02 35.60 27.71
N GLY A 26 0.22 36.69 27.03
CA GLY A 26 1.30 36.87 26.08
C GLY A 26 2.57 37.37 26.74
N THR A 27 3.72 37.15 26.12
CA THR A 27 4.84 38.11 26.10
C THR A 27 5.76 37.81 24.89
N ALA A 28 6.12 38.87 24.24
CA ALA A 28 7.03 38.92 23.10
C ALA A 28 8.50 38.88 23.56
N SER A 29 9.41 38.42 22.69
CA SER A 29 10.79 38.92 22.56
C SER A 29 11.42 38.45 21.24
N THR A 30 11.52 39.35 20.32
CA THR A 30 12.71 39.99 19.70
C THR A 30 13.78 39.10 19.06
N THR A 31 13.86 39.30 17.78
CA THR A 31 14.90 39.22 16.76
C THR A 31 16.36 39.26 17.22
N THR A 32 17.22 38.41 16.62
CA THR A 32 18.56 38.85 16.21
C THR A 32 19.02 38.12 14.95
N THR A 33 19.26 38.89 13.92
CA THR A 33 19.90 38.59 12.64
C THR A 33 21.41 38.50 12.84
N THR A 34 22.09 37.50 12.28
CA THR A 34 23.51 37.63 11.96
C THR A 34 23.86 36.97 10.64
N ALA A 35 24.54 37.72 9.81
CA ALA A 35 24.91 37.47 8.44
C ALA A 35 26.09 36.50 8.28
N ALA A 36 26.21 36.01 7.05
CA ALA A 36 27.25 35.14 6.50
C ALA A 36 28.67 35.80 6.48
N PRO A 37 29.72 35.01 6.19
CA PRO A 37 30.52 35.42 5.04
C PRO A 37 30.79 34.29 4.01
N ALA A 38 30.91 34.71 2.78
CA ALA A 38 31.38 33.99 1.61
C ALA A 38 32.91 33.88 1.57
N THR A 39 33.43 32.89 0.87
CA THR A 39 34.70 32.84 0.08
C THR A 39 34.98 31.37 -0.25
N THR A 40 35.56 30.88 -1.33
CA THR A 40 36.17 31.41 -2.56
C THR A 40 36.34 30.18 -3.48
N GLN A 41 36.21 30.38 -4.77
CA GLN A 41 36.56 29.43 -5.84
C GLN A 41 38.04 29.07 -5.85
N THR A 42 38.37 27.83 -6.22
CA THR A 42 39.63 27.54 -6.89
C THR A 42 39.43 26.49 -7.99
N THR A 43 39.77 26.85 -9.20
CA THR A 43 39.87 26.10 -10.45
C THR A 43 41.18 25.33 -10.54
N ALA A 44 41.18 24.20 -11.23
CA ALA A 44 42.17 23.57 -12.14
C ALA A 44 42.07 22.05 -12.02
N GLY A 45 42.15 21.21 -13.02
CA GLY A 45 42.58 21.29 -14.37
C GLY A 45 42.44 19.87 -14.98
N SER A 46 42.23 19.84 -16.27
CA SER A 46 42.04 18.69 -17.14
C SER A 46 43.23 17.75 -17.23
N THR A 47 42.97 16.44 -17.38
CA THR A 47 43.84 15.55 -18.19
C THR A 47 42.99 14.50 -18.89
N GLU A 48 42.98 14.54 -20.22
CA GLU A 48 42.50 13.47 -21.11
C GLU A 48 43.40 12.23 -21.00
N THR A 49 42.78 11.06 -21.05
CA THR A 49 43.45 9.86 -21.59
C THR A 49 42.41 9.00 -22.31
N THR A 50 42.76 8.67 -23.54
CA THR A 50 42.02 8.00 -24.58
C THR A 50 41.81 6.50 -24.40
N ALA A 51 40.61 6.01 -24.75
CA ALA A 51 40.19 4.84 -25.54
C ALA A 51 40.63 3.42 -25.14
N ALA A 52 39.62 2.56 -24.92
CA ALA A 52 39.55 1.25 -25.56
C ALA A 52 38.10 0.79 -25.65
N THR A 53 37.63 0.57 -26.83
CA THR A 53 36.34 0.00 -27.25
C THR A 53 36.27 -1.49 -27.01
N SER A 54 35.13 -1.99 -26.49
CA SER A 54 34.61 -3.34 -26.78
C SER A 54 33.08 -3.36 -26.61
N PRO A 55 32.31 -4.17 -27.34
CA PRO A 55 30.94 -3.91 -27.68
C PRO A 55 29.92 -4.70 -26.88
N GLY A 56 28.73 -4.12 -26.74
CA GLY A 56 27.47 -4.84 -26.55
C GLY A 56 26.96 -4.94 -25.10
N SER A 57 26.32 -3.89 -24.63
CA SER A 57 25.31 -3.99 -23.59
C SER A 57 24.11 -3.11 -24.00
N SER A 58 22.92 -3.70 -23.93
CA SER A 58 21.66 -3.01 -24.16
C SER A 58 21.59 -1.77 -23.28
N GLU A 59 21.48 -0.61 -23.90
CA GLU A 59 21.24 0.65 -23.20
C GLU A 59 19.87 0.61 -22.52
N THR A 60 19.89 0.46 -21.21
CA THR A 60 18.79 0.93 -20.37
C THR A 60 18.82 2.45 -20.44
N THR A 61 17.91 3.03 -21.18
CA THR A 61 17.78 4.49 -21.32
C THR A 61 17.38 5.06 -19.97
N ALA A 62 18.35 5.48 -19.17
CA ALA A 62 18.10 6.35 -18.03
C ALA A 62 17.42 7.62 -18.58
N THR A 63 16.17 7.84 -18.22
CA THR A 63 15.43 9.06 -18.57
C THR A 63 16.10 10.22 -17.87
N THR A 64 16.90 10.99 -18.60
CA THR A 64 17.51 12.22 -18.10
C THR A 64 16.38 13.18 -17.70
N ALA A 65 16.25 13.47 -16.41
CA ALA A 65 15.31 14.47 -15.91
C ALA A 65 15.55 15.80 -16.64
N ALA A 66 14.50 16.38 -17.20
CA ALA A 66 14.54 17.68 -17.83
C ALA A 66 15.02 18.73 -16.81
N THR A 67 16.12 19.44 -17.08
CA THR A 67 16.77 20.37 -16.15
C THR A 67 16.20 21.79 -16.17
N GLY A 68 15.06 22.02 -16.86
CA GLY A 68 14.38 23.31 -16.93
C GLY A 68 12.99 23.29 -16.29
N PRO A 69 12.38 24.46 -16.02
CA PRO A 69 11.01 24.51 -15.53
C PRO A 69 10.05 23.94 -16.56
N ALA A 70 9.13 23.09 -16.10
CA ALA A 70 8.09 22.52 -16.94
C ALA A 70 7.10 23.62 -17.39
N THR A 71 6.77 23.66 -18.68
CA THR A 71 5.91 24.70 -19.29
C THR A 71 4.63 24.11 -19.90
N GLY A 72 4.50 22.79 -19.93
CA GLY A 72 3.30 22.09 -20.44
C GLY A 72 2.09 22.22 -19.52
N THR A 73 0.91 21.83 -20.02
CA THR A 73 -0.29 21.73 -19.21
C THR A 73 -0.06 20.75 -18.06
N PRO A 74 -0.41 21.10 -16.82
CA PRO A 74 -0.19 20.21 -15.68
C PRO A 74 -0.88 18.85 -15.84
N ILE A 75 -0.16 17.77 -15.51
CA ILE A 75 -0.72 16.43 -15.27
C ILE A 75 -1.20 16.41 -13.83
N LYS A 76 -2.49 16.13 -13.62
CA LYS A 76 -3.13 16.18 -12.30
C LYS A 76 -3.44 14.79 -11.80
N LEU A 77 -2.79 14.39 -10.71
CA LEU A 77 -3.05 13.17 -9.97
C LEU A 77 -4.05 13.47 -8.85
N GLY A 78 -5.17 12.78 -8.81
CA GLY A 78 -6.12 12.87 -7.70
C GLY A 78 -5.92 11.71 -6.74
N PHE A 79 -5.92 11.99 -5.43
CA PHE A 79 -5.77 11.03 -4.37
C PHE A 79 -6.95 11.17 -3.39
N ASP A 80 -7.77 10.15 -3.29
CA ASP A 80 -8.97 10.12 -2.47
C ASP A 80 -8.81 9.05 -1.40
N GLU A 81 -8.44 9.47 -0.18
CA GLU A 81 -8.07 8.54 0.88
C GLU A 81 -8.56 8.95 2.27
N GLY A 82 -8.56 7.98 3.18
CA GLY A 82 -8.98 8.19 4.56
C GLY A 82 -7.85 8.67 5.46
N PHE A 83 -7.38 9.90 5.28
CA PHE A 83 -6.37 10.50 6.17
C PHE A 83 -6.85 10.67 7.61
N THR A 84 -8.16 10.65 7.80
CA THR A 84 -8.81 10.48 9.09
C THR A 84 -9.59 9.16 9.11
N GLY A 85 -9.96 8.68 10.31
CA GLY A 85 -10.62 7.39 10.44
C GLY A 85 -9.64 6.22 10.67
N PHE A 86 -10.12 5.00 10.43
CA PHE A 86 -9.36 3.79 10.81
C PHE A 86 -8.23 3.44 9.83
N MET A 87 -8.28 3.94 8.58
CA MET A 87 -7.23 3.74 7.56
C MET A 87 -6.16 4.84 7.55
N ALA A 88 -6.16 5.76 8.52
CA ALA A 88 -5.29 6.94 8.49
C ALA A 88 -3.80 6.59 8.39
N TYR A 89 -3.36 5.52 9.05
CA TYR A 89 -1.97 5.06 8.99
C TYR A 89 -1.60 4.57 7.59
N ASP A 90 -2.42 3.70 7.00
CA ASP A 90 -2.17 3.13 5.68
C ASP A 90 -2.21 4.22 4.59
N CYS A 91 -3.14 5.16 4.71
CA CYS A 91 -3.24 6.31 3.81
C CYS A 91 -2.03 7.25 3.90
N GLN A 92 -1.43 7.40 5.07
CA GLN A 92 -0.17 8.14 5.23
C GLN A 92 0.98 7.43 4.50
N GLN A 93 1.09 6.12 4.62
CA GLN A 93 2.12 5.32 3.91
C GLN A 93 1.96 5.47 2.39
N ALA A 94 0.74 5.43 1.88
CA ALA A 94 0.48 5.65 0.46
C ALA A 94 0.86 7.08 0.00
N ASP A 95 0.56 8.09 0.79
CA ASP A 95 0.96 9.49 0.53
C ASP A 95 2.48 9.64 0.44
N GLU A 96 3.22 8.95 1.30
CA GLU A 96 4.69 8.90 1.26
C GLU A 96 5.19 8.25 -0.04
N GLY A 97 4.53 7.21 -0.52
CA GLY A 97 4.81 6.57 -1.80
C GLY A 97 4.62 7.50 -2.99
N ILE A 98 3.49 8.23 -3.05
CA ILE A 98 3.22 9.24 -4.07
C ILE A 98 4.29 10.34 -4.04
N LYS A 99 4.58 10.89 -2.86
CA LYS A 99 5.60 11.94 -2.70
C LYS A 99 6.99 11.47 -3.09
N THR A 100 7.32 10.20 -2.84
CA THR A 100 8.58 9.60 -3.28
C THR A 100 8.65 9.53 -4.80
N ALA A 101 7.59 9.06 -5.47
CA ALA A 101 7.52 9.06 -6.93
C ALA A 101 7.69 10.47 -7.51
N LEU A 102 6.98 11.44 -6.96
CA LEU A 102 7.06 12.84 -7.39
C LEU A 102 8.44 13.44 -7.19
N ALA A 103 9.12 13.13 -6.09
CA ALA A 103 10.48 13.59 -5.83
C ALA A 103 11.48 12.98 -6.83
N MET A 104 11.34 11.69 -7.17
CA MET A 104 12.21 11.01 -8.14
C MET A 104 12.12 11.64 -9.54
N ILE A 105 10.96 12.17 -9.92
CA ILE A 105 10.74 12.85 -11.21
C ILE A 105 10.83 14.38 -11.12
N ASN A 106 11.24 14.94 -9.99
CA ASN A 106 11.29 16.39 -9.73
C ASN A 106 9.95 17.11 -10.02
N ASN A 107 8.81 16.48 -9.73
CA ASN A 107 7.45 16.96 -10.00
C ASN A 107 7.21 17.34 -11.47
N GLN A 108 7.89 16.68 -12.43
CA GLN A 108 7.78 16.96 -13.86
C GLN A 108 7.78 15.66 -14.66
N TRP A 109 6.99 15.60 -15.74
CA TRP A 109 6.98 14.48 -16.65
C TRP A 109 6.82 14.96 -18.09
N MET A 110 7.71 14.56 -18.99
CA MET A 110 7.69 14.95 -20.41
C MET A 110 7.57 16.47 -20.65
N GLY A 111 8.13 17.31 -19.76
CA GLY A 111 8.03 18.77 -19.83
C GLY A 111 6.73 19.36 -19.25
N HIS A 112 5.89 18.55 -18.65
CA HIS A 112 4.69 18.95 -17.94
C HIS A 112 4.91 18.93 -16.42
N PRO A 113 4.43 19.94 -15.65
CA PRO A 113 4.42 19.84 -14.21
C PRO A 113 3.41 18.76 -13.78
N VAL A 114 3.77 17.97 -12.78
CA VAL A 114 2.87 17.00 -12.15
C VAL A 114 2.32 17.60 -10.86
N GLN A 115 0.99 17.72 -10.78
CA GLN A 115 0.26 18.24 -9.62
C GLN A 115 -0.40 17.08 -8.87
N TYR A 116 -0.22 17.08 -7.56
CA TYR A 116 -0.83 16.15 -6.64
C TYR A 116 -1.95 16.84 -5.86
N LEU A 117 -3.17 16.34 -5.98
CA LEU A 117 -4.38 16.85 -5.38
C LEU A 117 -4.99 15.76 -4.53
N PHE A 118 -5.27 16.03 -3.25
CA PHE A 118 -5.82 15.03 -2.36
C PHE A 118 -7.10 15.50 -1.66
N GLU A 119 -7.94 14.53 -1.32
CA GLU A 119 -9.16 14.70 -0.52
C GLU A 119 -9.22 13.65 0.58
N ASP A 120 -9.68 14.04 1.76
CA ASP A 120 -9.89 13.14 2.88
C ASP A 120 -11.32 12.63 2.89
N ASN A 121 -11.51 11.32 2.71
CA ASN A 121 -12.81 10.66 2.73
C ASN A 121 -13.17 10.07 4.10
N GLY A 122 -12.29 10.19 5.11
CA GLY A 122 -12.53 9.69 6.46
C GLY A 122 -12.72 8.19 6.58
N SER A 123 -12.25 7.41 5.59
CA SER A 123 -12.46 5.97 5.46
C SER A 123 -13.97 5.59 5.28
N ASP A 124 -14.77 6.50 4.71
CA ASP A 124 -16.20 6.31 4.44
C ASP A 124 -16.47 6.19 2.93
N PRO A 125 -17.06 5.06 2.44
CA PRO A 125 -17.31 4.86 1.01
C PRO A 125 -18.26 5.86 0.38
N VAL A 126 -19.18 6.44 1.14
CA VAL A 126 -20.15 7.44 0.63
C VAL A 126 -19.45 8.79 0.45
N VAL A 127 -18.65 9.18 1.45
CA VAL A 127 -17.83 10.40 1.39
C VAL A 127 -16.79 10.30 0.27
N ALA A 128 -16.18 9.11 0.05
CA ALA A 128 -15.24 8.88 -1.03
C ALA A 128 -15.82 9.23 -2.41
N VAL A 129 -17.06 8.85 -2.70
CA VAL A 129 -17.72 9.24 -3.97
C VAL A 129 -17.87 10.74 -4.12
N ASP A 130 -18.19 11.46 -3.04
CA ASP A 130 -18.31 12.93 -3.09
C ASP A 130 -16.96 13.61 -3.29
N LYS A 131 -15.91 13.08 -2.67
CA LYS A 131 -14.52 13.53 -2.84
C LYS A 131 -14.02 13.24 -4.26
N ALA A 132 -14.23 12.02 -4.76
CA ALA A 132 -13.94 11.66 -6.14
C ALA A 132 -14.63 12.58 -7.14
N ARG A 133 -15.90 12.90 -6.92
CA ARG A 133 -16.64 13.85 -7.76
C ARG A 133 -15.99 15.23 -7.78
N LYS A 134 -15.58 15.75 -6.62
CA LYS A 134 -14.86 17.03 -6.53
C LYS A 134 -13.56 16.99 -7.34
N LEU A 135 -12.72 15.99 -7.15
CA LEU A 135 -11.47 15.82 -7.88
C LEU A 135 -11.68 15.74 -9.40
N VAL A 136 -12.72 15.00 -9.84
CA VAL A 136 -13.03 14.85 -11.27
C VAL A 136 -13.67 16.10 -11.86
N GLU A 137 -14.74 16.58 -11.26
CA GLU A 137 -15.60 17.61 -11.88
C GLU A 137 -15.09 19.03 -11.64
N SER A 138 -14.48 19.30 -10.47
CA SER A 138 -13.97 20.64 -10.13
C SER A 138 -12.49 20.77 -10.42
N ASP A 139 -11.68 19.84 -9.92
CA ASP A 139 -10.23 19.91 -9.98
C ASP A 139 -9.66 19.39 -11.32
N LYS A 140 -10.49 18.62 -12.09
CA LYS A 140 -10.16 18.09 -13.41
C LYS A 140 -8.88 17.23 -13.39
N ILE A 141 -8.85 16.24 -12.53
CA ILE A 141 -7.77 15.25 -12.48
C ILE A 141 -7.71 14.39 -13.74
N ASN A 142 -6.53 13.86 -14.05
CA ASN A 142 -6.33 12.97 -15.20
C ASN A 142 -6.39 11.49 -14.80
N VAL A 143 -6.12 11.17 -13.55
CA VAL A 143 -6.13 9.83 -12.97
C VAL A 143 -6.57 9.90 -11.51
N MET A 144 -7.33 8.89 -11.08
CA MET A 144 -7.62 8.64 -9.67
C MET A 144 -6.61 7.64 -9.13
N ILE A 145 -5.96 7.94 -8.01
CA ILE A 145 -5.11 7.02 -7.26
C ILE A 145 -5.82 6.66 -5.97
N GLY A 146 -5.91 5.39 -5.63
CA GLY A 146 -6.75 4.91 -4.52
C GLY A 146 -8.24 4.91 -4.87
N PRO A 147 -9.15 4.76 -3.88
CA PRO A 147 -8.88 4.54 -2.45
C PRO A 147 -8.25 3.18 -2.10
N ILE A 148 -7.56 3.12 -0.94
CA ILE A 148 -7.05 1.85 -0.38
C ILE A 148 -8.19 0.98 0.13
N PHE A 149 -9.11 1.58 0.89
CA PHE A 149 -10.23 0.86 1.48
C PHE A 149 -11.15 0.27 0.40
N SER A 150 -11.18 -1.07 0.30
CA SER A 150 -11.86 -1.77 -0.80
C SER A 150 -13.33 -1.40 -1.04
N PRO A 151 -14.19 -1.17 -0.01
CA PRO A 151 -15.54 -0.65 -0.23
C PRO A 151 -15.58 0.76 -0.84
N ALA A 152 -14.65 1.64 -0.46
CA ALA A 152 -14.53 2.97 -1.04
C ALA A 152 -14.00 2.89 -2.49
N ALA A 153 -12.96 2.09 -2.75
CA ALA A 153 -12.43 1.85 -4.09
C ALA A 153 -13.54 1.36 -5.04
N LYS A 154 -14.34 0.38 -4.61
CA LYS A 154 -15.47 -0.09 -5.41
C LYS A 154 -16.48 1.02 -5.71
N ALA A 155 -16.85 1.83 -4.72
CA ALA A 155 -17.83 2.90 -4.89
C ALA A 155 -17.29 4.00 -5.84
N VAL A 156 -16.02 4.33 -5.74
CA VAL A 156 -15.33 5.28 -6.63
C VAL A 156 -15.22 4.71 -8.04
N ALA A 157 -14.81 3.44 -8.23
CA ALA A 157 -14.78 2.78 -9.53
C ALA A 157 -16.15 2.79 -10.22
N ASP A 158 -17.22 2.51 -9.47
CA ASP A 158 -18.60 2.56 -9.97
C ASP A 158 -19.01 3.97 -10.42
N TYR A 159 -18.55 5.01 -9.71
CA TYR A 159 -18.76 6.41 -10.09
C TYR A 159 -17.97 6.78 -11.35
N LEU A 160 -16.68 6.48 -11.39
CA LEU A 160 -15.81 6.79 -12.53
C LEU A 160 -16.30 6.12 -13.82
N GLY A 161 -16.69 4.85 -13.73
CA GLY A 161 -17.22 4.09 -14.86
C GLY A 161 -18.50 4.63 -15.47
N LYS A 162 -19.29 5.38 -14.68
CA LYS A 162 -20.56 5.98 -15.10
C LYS A 162 -20.42 7.43 -15.54
N SER A 163 -19.40 8.14 -15.07
CA SER A 163 -19.31 9.60 -15.19
C SER A 163 -18.19 10.10 -16.08
N SER A 164 -16.94 9.76 -15.76
CA SER A 164 -15.76 10.40 -16.35
C SER A 164 -14.95 9.50 -17.26
N GLY A 165 -14.91 8.21 -16.97
CA GLY A 165 -14.08 7.24 -17.69
C GLY A 165 -12.57 7.42 -17.45
N ILE A 166 -12.14 8.26 -16.50
CA ILE A 166 -10.70 8.38 -16.18
C ILE A 166 -10.20 7.09 -15.50
N PRO A 167 -8.92 6.73 -15.68
CA PRO A 167 -8.37 5.53 -15.05
C PRO A 167 -8.29 5.66 -13.53
N GLU A 168 -8.50 4.53 -12.84
CA GLU A 168 -8.29 4.36 -11.42
C GLU A 168 -7.08 3.44 -11.20
N MET A 169 -6.11 3.92 -10.48
CA MET A 169 -4.90 3.17 -10.10
C MET A 169 -5.06 2.79 -8.62
N THR A 170 -5.45 1.54 -8.34
CA THR A 170 -5.52 1.11 -6.93
C THR A 170 -4.12 0.95 -6.36
N ILE A 171 -3.99 1.11 -5.05
CA ILE A 171 -2.68 1.04 -4.37
C ILE A 171 -2.41 -0.39 -3.91
N VAL A 172 -3.43 -1.04 -3.37
CA VAL A 172 -3.38 -2.41 -2.85
C VAL A 172 -4.29 -3.35 -3.64
N GLY A 173 -4.31 -4.61 -3.26
CA GLY A 173 -5.19 -5.63 -3.82
C GLY A 173 -6.67 -5.30 -3.67
N GLN A 174 -7.48 -5.96 -4.48
CA GLN A 174 -8.93 -5.86 -4.39
C GLN A 174 -9.55 -7.26 -4.36
N PRO A 175 -10.71 -7.45 -3.69
CA PRO A 175 -11.51 -8.65 -3.86
C PRO A 175 -11.94 -8.81 -5.32
N ALA A 176 -11.94 -10.05 -5.84
CA ALA A 176 -12.30 -10.31 -7.24
C ALA A 176 -13.69 -9.78 -7.64
N ASP A 177 -14.63 -9.72 -6.70
CA ASP A 177 -15.98 -9.24 -6.94
C ASP A 177 -16.05 -7.71 -7.13
N ASN A 178 -15.10 -6.95 -6.58
CA ASN A 178 -15.02 -5.50 -6.78
C ASN A 178 -14.69 -5.13 -8.23
N LEU A 179 -14.05 -6.03 -9.00
CA LEU A 179 -13.60 -5.76 -10.37
C LEU A 179 -14.72 -5.82 -11.40
N THR A 180 -15.89 -6.35 -11.05
CA THR A 180 -16.99 -6.58 -12.00
C THR A 180 -17.60 -5.29 -12.55
N THR A 181 -17.48 -4.18 -11.82
CA THR A 181 -18.07 -2.88 -12.16
C THR A 181 -17.05 -1.83 -12.61
N ALA A 182 -15.76 -2.17 -12.63
CA ALA A 182 -14.66 -1.25 -12.97
C ALA A 182 -14.64 -0.80 -14.45
N ASN A 183 -15.43 -1.44 -15.32
CA ASN A 183 -15.60 -1.09 -16.75
C ASN A 183 -14.29 -0.92 -17.55
N GLY A 184 -13.22 -1.63 -17.16
CA GLY A 184 -11.90 -1.52 -17.79
C GLY A 184 -11.11 -0.28 -17.39
N LEU A 185 -11.52 0.43 -16.36
CA LEU A 185 -10.85 1.65 -15.87
C LEU A 185 -9.90 1.38 -14.71
N ALA A 186 -10.08 0.29 -13.96
CA ALA A 186 -9.28 -0.01 -12.77
C ALA A 186 -8.03 -0.81 -13.13
N PHE A 187 -6.90 -0.34 -12.61
CA PHE A 187 -5.58 -0.96 -12.69
C PHE A 187 -5.16 -1.35 -11.26
N ILE A 188 -5.20 -2.64 -10.98
CA ILE A 188 -4.88 -3.16 -9.65
C ILE A 188 -3.38 -3.35 -9.55
N GLN A 189 -2.71 -2.61 -8.67
CA GLN A 189 -1.25 -2.62 -8.60
C GLN A 189 -0.66 -3.93 -8.08
N THR A 190 -1.41 -4.66 -7.28
CA THR A 190 -0.87 -5.76 -6.48
C THR A 190 -1.51 -7.12 -6.78
N GLY A 191 -2.69 -7.15 -7.37
CA GLY A 191 -3.46 -8.34 -7.66
C GLY A 191 -4.74 -8.47 -6.83
N ILE A 192 -5.37 -9.63 -6.86
CA ILE A 192 -6.57 -9.87 -6.07
C ILE A 192 -6.27 -10.65 -4.80
N PHE A 193 -7.00 -10.35 -3.74
CA PHE A 193 -6.80 -10.97 -2.42
C PHE A 193 -7.05 -12.48 -2.42
N ASP A 194 -7.99 -12.97 -3.22
CA ASP A 194 -8.22 -14.40 -3.39
C ASP A 194 -6.96 -15.13 -3.87
N ALA A 195 -6.26 -14.57 -4.85
CA ALA A 195 -5.02 -15.15 -5.37
C ALA A 195 -3.87 -15.05 -4.37
N GLN A 196 -3.76 -13.96 -3.62
CA GLN A 196 -2.76 -13.82 -2.56
C GLN A 196 -2.96 -14.91 -1.49
N GLY A 197 -4.21 -15.07 -1.04
CA GLY A 197 -4.56 -16.14 -0.09
C GLY A 197 -4.23 -17.53 -0.62
N TYR A 198 -4.48 -17.77 -1.93
CA TYR A 198 -4.16 -19.04 -2.58
C TYR A 198 -2.67 -19.36 -2.55
N TYR A 199 -1.81 -18.45 -3.01
CA TYR A 199 -0.35 -18.67 -2.97
C TYR A 199 0.19 -18.82 -1.56
N PHE A 200 -0.40 -18.10 -0.61
CA PHE A 200 -0.05 -18.25 0.80
C PHE A 200 -0.41 -19.62 1.35
N GLY A 201 -1.63 -20.08 1.11
CA GLY A 201 -2.10 -21.42 1.50
C GLY A 201 -1.28 -22.52 0.85
N LYS A 202 -0.92 -22.37 -0.44
CA LYS A 202 -0.05 -23.29 -1.17
C LYS A 202 1.33 -23.41 -0.50
N TYR A 203 1.97 -22.28 -0.20
CA TYR A 203 3.25 -22.26 0.51
C TYR A 203 3.18 -23.00 1.85
N LEU A 204 2.19 -22.68 2.67
CA LEU A 204 2.06 -23.28 4.00
C LEU A 204 1.82 -24.79 3.91
N ALA A 205 1.04 -25.27 2.94
CA ALA A 205 0.84 -26.71 2.68
C ALA A 205 2.15 -27.40 2.22
N GLU A 206 2.89 -26.76 1.30
CA GLU A 206 4.19 -27.26 0.79
C GLU A 206 5.26 -27.28 1.88
N LYS A 207 5.24 -26.37 2.85
CA LYS A 207 6.10 -26.38 4.05
C LYS A 207 5.74 -27.48 5.04
N GLY A 208 4.63 -28.17 4.82
CA GLY A 208 4.25 -29.34 5.61
C GLY A 208 3.30 -29.03 6.77
N PHE A 209 2.82 -27.79 6.92
CA PHE A 209 1.77 -27.46 7.88
C PHE A 209 0.50 -28.26 7.55
N LYS A 210 -0.16 -28.83 8.55
CA LYS A 210 -1.35 -29.67 8.39
C LYS A 210 -2.58 -29.08 9.04
N THR A 211 -2.39 -28.20 10.03
CA THR A 211 -3.47 -27.58 10.77
C THR A 211 -3.24 -26.08 10.88
N ALA A 212 -4.31 -25.31 10.72
CA ALA A 212 -4.30 -23.85 10.86
C ALA A 212 -5.43 -23.35 11.74
N ASN A 213 -5.19 -22.29 12.51
CA ASN A 213 -6.23 -21.41 12.99
C ASN A 213 -6.29 -20.17 12.07
N VAL A 214 -7.47 -19.59 11.93
CA VAL A 214 -7.71 -18.34 11.23
C VAL A 214 -8.39 -17.37 12.17
N ILE A 215 -7.83 -16.17 12.30
CA ILE A 215 -8.41 -15.07 13.07
C ILE A 215 -8.21 -13.76 12.30
N ASN A 216 -9.29 -13.17 11.84
CA ASN A 216 -9.27 -12.02 10.95
C ASN A 216 -10.24 -10.95 11.46
N TYR A 217 -9.96 -9.69 11.17
CA TYR A 217 -10.98 -8.67 11.18
C TYR A 217 -12.07 -9.01 10.16
N ASP A 218 -13.33 -8.67 10.47
CA ASP A 218 -14.49 -8.97 9.63
C ASP A 218 -14.64 -7.92 8.52
N ASP A 219 -13.90 -8.13 7.44
CA ASP A 219 -13.97 -7.29 6.25
C ASP A 219 -13.96 -8.14 4.96
N THR A 220 -14.27 -7.50 3.84
CA THR A 220 -14.32 -8.18 2.53
C THR A 220 -12.97 -8.76 2.11
N PRO A 221 -11.83 -8.06 2.26
CA PRO A 221 -10.50 -8.61 2.01
C PRO A 221 -10.21 -9.89 2.79
N ALA A 222 -10.51 -9.93 4.09
CA ALA A 222 -10.30 -11.10 4.93
C ALA A 222 -11.02 -12.35 4.43
N HIS A 223 -12.28 -12.19 4.00
CA HIS A 223 -13.06 -13.30 3.42
C HIS A 223 -12.46 -13.79 2.11
N ALA A 224 -12.02 -12.89 1.22
CA ALA A 224 -11.38 -13.23 -0.04
C ALA A 224 -10.04 -13.96 0.17
N LEU A 225 -9.17 -13.42 1.03
CA LEU A 225 -7.91 -14.06 1.43
C LEU A 225 -8.12 -15.45 2.02
N THR A 226 -9.09 -15.58 2.94
CA THR A 226 -9.40 -16.89 3.57
C THR A 226 -9.96 -17.89 2.57
N ALA A 227 -10.77 -17.45 1.62
CA ALA A 227 -11.28 -18.33 0.56
C ALA A 227 -10.14 -18.90 -0.29
N GLY A 228 -9.24 -18.05 -0.75
CA GLY A 228 -8.05 -18.47 -1.49
C GLY A 228 -7.13 -19.38 -0.67
N PHE A 229 -6.85 -19.01 0.58
CA PHE A 229 -6.08 -19.82 1.51
C PHE A 229 -6.68 -21.23 1.68
N LYS A 230 -7.97 -21.34 1.94
CA LYS A 230 -8.64 -22.63 2.11
C LYS A 230 -8.60 -23.48 0.86
N LYS A 231 -8.76 -22.87 -0.32
CA LYS A 231 -8.64 -23.58 -1.58
C LYS A 231 -7.29 -24.29 -1.70
N ALA A 232 -6.20 -23.59 -1.47
CA ALA A 232 -4.86 -24.17 -1.61
C ALA A 232 -4.48 -25.04 -0.41
N PHE A 233 -4.69 -24.57 0.82
CA PHE A 233 -4.24 -25.26 2.02
C PHE A 233 -5.11 -26.49 2.36
N VAL A 234 -6.44 -26.36 2.24
CA VAL A 234 -7.39 -27.42 2.62
C VAL A 234 -7.70 -28.33 1.44
N ASP A 235 -8.23 -27.76 0.34
CA ASP A 235 -8.81 -28.57 -0.74
C ASP A 235 -7.72 -29.27 -1.57
N GLU A 236 -6.61 -28.56 -1.85
CA GLU A 236 -5.49 -29.09 -2.64
C GLU A 236 -4.38 -29.67 -1.76
N GLY A 237 -4.04 -29.01 -0.65
CA GLY A 237 -2.97 -29.39 0.26
C GLY A 237 -3.33 -30.44 1.31
N GLY A 238 -4.63 -30.73 1.47
CA GLY A 238 -5.13 -31.69 2.47
C GLY A 238 -4.97 -31.21 3.93
N GLY A 239 -4.75 -29.93 4.15
CA GLY A 239 -4.70 -29.31 5.49
C GLY A 239 -6.08 -29.18 6.12
N LYS A 240 -6.12 -28.71 7.37
CA LYS A 240 -7.37 -28.52 8.10
C LYS A 240 -7.35 -27.20 8.86
N VAL A 241 -8.41 -26.40 8.72
CA VAL A 241 -8.68 -25.24 9.57
C VAL A 241 -9.41 -25.72 10.84
N LEU A 242 -8.80 -25.46 12.00
CA LEU A 242 -9.31 -25.90 13.31
C LEU A 242 -10.27 -24.88 13.93
N SER A 243 -10.05 -23.60 13.66
CA SER A 243 -10.93 -22.49 14.04
C SER A 243 -10.84 -21.40 12.97
N GLU A 244 -11.96 -20.73 12.73
CA GLU A 244 -12.09 -19.61 11.82
C GLU A 244 -12.94 -18.54 12.51
N ASN A 245 -12.33 -17.40 12.81
CA ASN A 245 -12.95 -16.31 13.54
C ASN A 245 -12.84 -15.02 12.72
N TYR A 246 -13.97 -14.35 12.54
CA TYR A 246 -14.07 -12.99 12.04
C TYR A 246 -14.51 -12.09 13.18
N ILE A 247 -13.74 -11.05 13.45
CA ILE A 247 -13.87 -10.22 14.66
C ILE A 247 -14.06 -8.76 14.27
N PRO A 248 -14.69 -7.92 15.13
CA PRO A 248 -14.88 -6.50 14.83
C PRO A 248 -13.56 -5.77 14.55
N LEU A 249 -13.59 -4.84 13.58
CA LEU A 249 -12.43 -4.04 13.12
C LEU A 249 -11.75 -3.21 14.21
N ASP A 250 -12.44 -2.89 15.29
CA ASP A 250 -11.93 -2.08 16.41
C ASP A 250 -11.42 -2.94 17.59
N THR A 251 -11.37 -4.26 17.42
CA THR A 251 -10.89 -5.18 18.44
C THR A 251 -9.40 -4.98 18.71
N VAL A 252 -9.05 -4.71 19.98
CA VAL A 252 -7.67 -4.64 20.47
C VAL A 252 -7.42 -5.54 21.69
N ASP A 253 -8.48 -6.13 22.25
CA ASP A 253 -8.43 -7.17 23.27
C ASP A 253 -8.86 -8.51 22.65
N PHE A 254 -7.90 -9.39 22.45
CA PHE A 254 -8.07 -10.68 21.78
C PHE A 254 -8.22 -11.83 22.79
N SER A 255 -8.27 -11.54 24.07
CA SER A 255 -8.21 -12.53 25.17
C SER A 255 -9.25 -13.65 25.04
N SER A 256 -10.49 -13.32 24.67
CA SER A 256 -11.56 -14.30 24.50
C SER A 256 -11.31 -15.28 23.34
N TYR A 257 -10.72 -14.81 22.25
CA TYR A 257 -10.39 -15.63 21.08
C TYR A 257 -9.15 -16.48 21.32
N LEU A 258 -8.10 -15.89 21.91
CA LEU A 258 -6.83 -16.57 22.17
C LEU A 258 -6.96 -17.67 23.22
N SER A 259 -7.76 -17.44 24.28
CA SER A 259 -8.03 -18.47 25.31
C SER A 259 -8.79 -19.68 24.76
N ALA A 260 -9.58 -19.50 23.71
CA ALA A 260 -10.36 -20.58 23.07
C ALA A 260 -9.59 -21.26 21.93
N MET A 261 -8.43 -20.70 21.52
CA MET A 261 -7.66 -21.17 20.36
C MET A 261 -7.03 -22.54 20.64
N LYS A 262 -7.21 -23.45 19.70
CA LYS A 262 -6.62 -24.80 19.78
C LYS A 262 -5.19 -24.78 19.26
N PRO A 263 -4.30 -25.68 19.77
CA PRO A 263 -2.99 -25.87 19.16
C PRO A 263 -3.13 -26.24 17.69
N ALA A 264 -2.42 -25.52 16.82
CA ALA A 264 -2.33 -25.74 15.38
C ALA A 264 -0.87 -25.61 14.96
N ASP A 265 -0.55 -25.99 13.71
CA ASP A 265 0.81 -25.84 13.16
C ASP A 265 1.09 -24.37 12.77
N VAL A 266 0.07 -23.59 12.43
CA VAL A 266 0.18 -22.18 12.05
C VAL A 266 -1.09 -21.44 12.44
N THR A 267 -0.97 -20.14 12.73
CA THR A 267 -2.11 -19.23 12.87
C THR A 267 -2.06 -18.18 11.77
N VAL A 268 -3.07 -18.14 10.92
CA VAL A 268 -3.25 -17.13 9.88
C VAL A 268 -4.06 -15.98 10.48
N ASP A 269 -3.53 -14.76 10.39
CA ASP A 269 -4.22 -13.58 10.91
C ASP A 269 -4.25 -12.43 9.91
N TRP A 270 -5.41 -11.76 9.83
CA TRP A 270 -5.62 -10.51 9.13
C TRP A 270 -5.98 -9.43 10.14
N ILE A 271 -5.00 -9.11 11.00
CA ILE A 271 -5.11 -8.08 12.02
C ILE A 271 -4.15 -6.95 11.64
N PHE A 272 -4.66 -5.73 11.52
CA PHE A 272 -3.90 -4.58 11.05
C PHE A 272 -4.18 -3.33 11.90
N GLY A 273 -3.51 -2.22 11.58
CA GLY A 273 -3.68 -0.96 12.29
C GLY A 273 -3.37 -1.08 13.78
N ASN A 274 -4.22 -0.48 14.61
CA ASN A 274 -4.02 -0.43 16.07
C ASN A 274 -4.07 -1.79 16.79
N GLY A 275 -4.60 -2.82 16.13
CA GLY A 275 -4.69 -4.18 16.71
C GLY A 275 -3.46 -5.05 16.45
N ALA A 276 -2.65 -4.75 15.45
CA ALA A 276 -1.55 -5.59 14.99
C ALA A 276 -0.54 -5.93 16.11
N VAL A 277 0.12 -4.94 16.67
CA VAL A 277 1.09 -5.14 17.77
C VAL A 277 0.45 -5.73 19.03
N PRO A 278 -0.70 -5.25 19.53
CA PRO A 278 -1.42 -5.89 20.64
C PRO A 278 -1.74 -7.36 20.39
N PHE A 279 -2.14 -7.74 19.19
CA PHE A 279 -2.44 -9.13 18.85
C PHE A 279 -1.23 -10.04 19.04
N VAL A 280 -0.08 -9.71 18.45
CA VAL A 280 1.14 -10.52 18.57
C VAL A 280 1.60 -10.64 20.03
N LYS A 281 1.57 -9.53 20.79
CA LYS A 281 1.92 -9.55 22.22
C LYS A 281 0.98 -10.46 23.02
N GLN A 282 -0.33 -10.30 22.85
CA GLN A 282 -1.30 -11.15 23.53
C GLN A 282 -1.17 -12.63 23.09
N TYR A 283 -0.97 -12.89 21.78
CA TYR A 283 -0.74 -14.25 21.27
C TYR A 283 0.42 -14.94 22.00
N HIS A 284 1.53 -14.23 22.15
CA HIS A 284 2.70 -14.71 22.88
C HIS A 284 2.41 -14.87 24.38
N ASP A 285 1.73 -13.93 25.03
CA ASP A 285 1.41 -13.95 26.47
C ASP A 285 0.47 -15.10 26.83
N TYR A 286 -0.43 -15.51 25.93
CA TYR A 286 -1.26 -16.72 26.07
C TYR A 286 -0.46 -18.01 25.83
N GLY A 287 0.84 -17.93 25.57
CA GLY A 287 1.74 -19.07 25.40
C GLY A 287 1.52 -19.84 24.11
N LEU A 288 0.84 -19.25 23.13
CA LEU A 288 0.67 -19.83 21.80
C LEU A 288 2.02 -19.84 21.06
N LYS A 289 2.36 -20.96 20.40
CA LYS A 289 3.70 -21.19 19.84
C LYS A 289 3.72 -21.38 18.32
N ALA A 290 2.54 -21.57 17.72
CA ALA A 290 2.48 -21.68 16.27
C ALA A 290 2.97 -20.38 15.62
N PRO A 291 3.75 -20.43 14.52
CA PRO A 291 4.13 -19.22 13.81
C PRO A 291 2.88 -18.46 13.34
N LEU A 292 2.97 -17.13 13.42
CA LEU A 292 1.95 -16.26 12.85
C LEU A 292 2.21 -16.11 11.34
N ALA A 293 1.16 -16.22 10.56
CA ALA A 293 1.16 -16.15 9.12
C ALA A 293 0.24 -15.00 8.66
N VAL A 294 0.84 -13.91 8.22
CA VAL A 294 0.16 -12.63 7.91
C VAL A 294 0.03 -12.48 6.41
N PRO A 295 -1.18 -12.35 5.86
CA PRO A 295 -1.36 -12.24 4.41
C PRO A 295 -0.78 -10.99 3.74
N MET A 296 -0.32 -10.01 4.50
CA MET A 296 0.41 -8.84 3.98
C MET A 296 1.43 -8.33 5.01
N SER A 297 2.64 -8.03 4.54
CA SER A 297 3.74 -7.61 5.41
C SER A 297 3.60 -6.18 5.95
N ASN A 298 2.87 -5.31 5.26
CA ASN A 298 2.64 -3.92 5.66
C ASN A 298 1.89 -3.77 6.99
N ASN A 299 1.20 -4.82 7.45
CA ASN A 299 0.56 -4.83 8.77
C ASN A 299 1.58 -4.70 9.92
N TYR A 300 2.87 -4.96 9.66
CA TYR A 300 3.96 -4.87 10.63
C TYR A 300 5.19 -4.21 9.99
N THR A 301 5.31 -2.90 10.18
CA THR A 301 6.49 -2.13 9.74
C THR A 301 7.73 -2.44 10.57
N ASP A 302 8.91 -2.04 10.12
CA ASP A 302 10.16 -2.21 10.87
C ASP A 302 10.08 -1.62 12.29
N ALA A 303 9.39 -0.49 12.46
CA ALA A 303 9.18 0.12 13.76
C ALA A 303 8.31 -0.77 14.69
N GLN A 304 7.24 -1.36 14.15
CA GLN A 304 6.38 -2.27 14.89
C GLN A 304 7.09 -3.61 15.17
N LEU A 305 7.89 -4.12 14.22
CA LEU A 305 8.73 -5.30 14.44
C LEU A 305 9.79 -5.04 15.53
N ALA A 306 10.39 -3.85 15.55
CA ALA A 306 11.32 -3.45 16.61
C ALA A 306 10.62 -3.33 17.98
N GLU A 307 9.37 -2.86 18.04
CA GLU A 307 8.56 -2.84 19.26
C GLU A 307 8.23 -4.24 19.78
N LEU A 308 7.97 -5.18 18.85
CA LEU A 308 7.72 -6.59 19.18
C LEU A 308 9.00 -7.32 19.61
N GLY A 309 10.15 -6.91 19.09
CA GLY A 309 11.43 -7.57 19.36
C GLY A 309 11.43 -9.03 18.91
N ASP A 310 12.10 -9.87 19.66
CA ASP A 310 12.32 -11.28 19.31
C ASP A 310 11.05 -12.12 19.15
N ILE A 311 9.89 -11.67 19.68
CA ILE A 311 8.62 -12.39 19.49
C ILE A 311 8.09 -12.30 18.05
N SER A 312 8.60 -11.37 17.25
CA SER A 312 8.27 -11.26 15.82
C SER A 312 9.10 -12.19 14.93
N LEU A 313 10.22 -12.73 15.42
CA LEU A 313 11.10 -13.59 14.63
C LEU A 313 10.37 -14.84 14.12
N GLY A 314 10.52 -15.11 12.82
CA GLY A 314 9.87 -16.24 12.17
C GLY A 314 8.39 -16.03 11.86
N MET A 315 7.82 -14.84 12.07
CA MET A 315 6.53 -14.50 11.46
C MET A 315 6.66 -14.60 9.94
N ILE A 316 5.62 -15.15 9.31
CA ILE A 316 5.60 -15.41 7.86
C ILE A 316 4.60 -14.45 7.23
N ALA A 317 4.97 -13.84 6.11
CA ALA A 317 4.02 -13.06 5.30
C ALA A 317 4.02 -13.52 3.85
N CYS A 318 2.98 -13.18 3.11
CA CYS A 318 3.04 -13.15 1.67
C CYS A 318 2.81 -11.71 1.19
N ASP A 319 3.59 -11.27 0.21
CA ASP A 319 3.46 -9.91 -0.29
C ASP A 319 4.03 -9.81 -1.72
N TYR A 320 3.72 -8.72 -2.38
CA TYR A 320 4.23 -8.39 -3.71
C TYR A 320 5.47 -7.50 -3.66
N TYR A 321 5.89 -7.07 -2.48
CA TYR A 321 7.07 -6.22 -2.29
C TYR A 321 7.69 -6.42 -0.90
N ALA A 322 9.02 -6.27 -0.85
CA ALA A 322 9.80 -6.01 0.36
C ALA A 322 11.00 -5.14 -0.03
N TYR A 323 11.36 -4.16 0.75
CA TYR A 323 12.47 -3.26 0.41
C TYR A 323 13.84 -3.98 0.41
N THR A 324 13.91 -5.17 0.97
CA THR A 324 15.09 -6.04 0.95
C THR A 324 15.29 -6.78 -0.38
N ILE A 325 14.40 -6.62 -1.37
CA ILE A 325 14.56 -7.20 -2.72
C ILE A 325 15.78 -6.59 -3.41
N ASP A 326 16.70 -7.45 -3.86
CA ASP A 326 17.96 -7.03 -4.50
C ASP A 326 17.77 -6.84 -6.02
N ASN A 327 17.33 -5.65 -6.44
CA ASN A 327 17.40 -5.22 -7.83
C ASN A 327 17.74 -3.71 -7.94
N PRO A 328 18.26 -3.24 -9.09
CA PRO A 328 18.69 -1.84 -9.25
C PRO A 328 17.56 -0.83 -9.04
N VAL A 329 16.36 -1.09 -9.57
CA VAL A 329 15.21 -0.18 -9.48
C VAL A 329 14.76 -0.04 -8.02
N ASN A 330 14.78 -1.15 -7.25
CA ASN A 330 14.47 -1.11 -5.84
C ASN A 330 15.48 -0.28 -5.03
N LYS A 331 16.77 -0.43 -5.32
CA LYS A 331 17.81 0.38 -4.65
C LYS A 331 17.61 1.88 -4.85
N GLU A 332 17.25 2.30 -6.06
CA GLU A 332 16.95 3.70 -6.36
C GLU A 332 15.70 4.18 -5.63
N PHE A 333 14.65 3.39 -5.61
CA PHE A 333 13.41 3.70 -4.89
C PHE A 333 13.63 3.80 -3.39
N VAL A 334 14.28 2.80 -2.77
CA VAL A 334 14.60 2.81 -1.34
C VAL A 334 15.44 4.03 -0.97
N ALA A 335 16.49 4.32 -1.74
CA ALA A 335 17.33 5.49 -1.48
C ALA A 335 16.58 6.82 -1.60
N ALA A 336 15.61 6.92 -2.51
CA ALA A 336 14.76 8.11 -2.65
C ALA A 336 13.80 8.24 -1.45
N PHE A 337 13.20 7.14 -1.01
CA PHE A 337 12.32 7.10 0.15
C PHE A 337 13.07 7.46 1.45
N GLU A 338 14.19 6.81 1.74
CA GLU A 338 14.99 7.06 2.94
C GLU A 338 15.50 8.50 3.03
N LYS A 339 15.77 9.12 1.88
CA LYS A 339 16.15 10.53 1.82
C LYS A 339 15.02 11.47 2.28
N LEU A 340 13.77 11.13 1.99
CA LEU A 340 12.59 11.90 2.39
C LEU A 340 12.15 11.56 3.81
N TYR A 341 12.23 10.28 4.17
CA TYR A 341 11.69 9.70 5.41
C TYR A 341 12.76 8.93 6.20
N PRO A 342 13.84 9.58 6.67
CA PRO A 342 15.01 8.89 7.26
C PRO A 342 14.75 8.24 8.61
N LYS A 343 13.52 8.32 9.14
CA LYS A 343 13.12 7.74 10.43
C LYS A 343 12.09 6.63 10.32
N GLU A 344 11.56 6.39 9.12
CA GLU A 344 10.45 5.43 8.91
C GLU A 344 10.92 3.99 8.69
N GLY A 345 12.23 3.77 8.53
CA GLY A 345 12.77 2.48 8.09
C GLY A 345 12.67 2.32 6.57
N GLY A 346 12.58 1.08 6.07
CA GLY A 346 12.39 0.84 4.64
C GLY A 346 10.94 1.03 4.19
N PRO A 347 10.71 1.36 2.91
CA PRO A 347 9.35 1.46 2.37
C PRO A 347 8.65 0.09 2.40
N ASN A 348 7.40 0.08 2.83
CA ASN A 348 6.57 -1.13 2.81
C ASN A 348 5.81 -1.28 1.48
N SER A 349 4.95 -2.30 1.39
CA SER A 349 4.20 -2.59 0.16
C SER A 349 3.14 -1.53 -0.18
N GLU A 350 2.63 -0.75 0.77
CA GLU A 350 1.71 0.37 0.48
C GLU A 350 2.44 1.57 -0.10
N VAL A 351 3.58 1.94 0.49
CA VAL A 351 4.48 2.97 -0.08
C VAL A 351 4.84 2.61 -1.53
N TYR A 352 5.23 1.35 -1.74
CA TYR A 352 5.56 0.86 -3.07
C TYR A 352 4.36 0.84 -4.02
N GLY A 353 3.19 0.37 -3.58
CA GLY A 353 1.98 0.31 -4.40
C GLY A 353 1.54 1.69 -4.88
N ALA A 354 1.61 2.70 -4.02
CA ALA A 354 1.32 4.07 -4.36
C ALA A 354 2.36 4.69 -5.32
N TRP A 355 3.64 4.42 -5.09
CA TRP A 355 4.72 4.77 -6.02
C TRP A 355 4.47 4.14 -7.40
N GLN A 356 4.17 2.84 -7.44
CA GLN A 356 3.90 2.12 -8.68
C GLN A 356 2.67 2.69 -9.40
N ALA A 357 1.61 3.04 -8.69
CA ALA A 357 0.41 3.65 -9.27
C ALA A 357 0.75 4.94 -10.04
N VAL A 358 1.53 5.83 -9.42
CA VAL A 358 2.00 7.06 -10.07
C VAL A 358 2.86 6.76 -11.29
N MET A 359 3.90 5.94 -11.14
CA MET A 359 4.86 5.66 -12.21
C MET A 359 4.22 4.92 -13.38
N MET A 360 3.31 3.99 -13.12
CA MET A 360 2.59 3.25 -14.15
C MET A 360 1.69 4.17 -14.98
N TYR A 361 0.99 5.10 -14.35
CA TYR A 361 0.21 6.10 -15.08
C TYR A 361 1.10 6.99 -15.95
N LEU A 362 2.21 7.49 -15.41
CA LEU A 362 3.15 8.36 -16.13
C LEU A 362 3.87 7.64 -17.29
N GLU A 363 4.27 6.39 -17.11
CA GLU A 363 4.84 5.57 -18.19
C GLU A 363 3.79 5.25 -19.27
N GLY A 364 2.50 5.09 -18.89
CA GLY A 364 1.40 4.99 -19.85
C GLY A 364 1.25 6.25 -20.70
N LEU A 365 1.32 7.43 -20.08
CA LEU A 365 1.32 8.71 -20.80
C LEU A 365 2.53 8.84 -21.74
N LYS A 366 3.69 8.37 -21.35
CA LYS A 366 4.88 8.38 -22.20
C LYS A 366 4.71 7.44 -23.40
N ALA A 367 4.09 6.27 -23.19
CA ALA A 367 3.86 5.29 -24.23
C ALA A 367 2.87 5.78 -25.31
N ASP A 368 1.89 6.62 -24.95
CA ASP A 368 0.91 7.18 -25.89
C ASP A 368 1.31 8.55 -26.48
N GLY A 369 2.45 9.09 -26.05
CA GLY A 369 2.94 10.40 -26.52
C GLY A 369 2.42 11.59 -25.73
N GLY A 370 1.86 11.38 -24.53
CA GLY A 370 1.45 12.42 -23.57
C GLY A 370 -0.02 12.84 -23.66
N ASP A 371 -0.86 12.08 -24.33
CA ASP A 371 -2.29 12.35 -24.43
C ASP A 371 -3.02 11.82 -23.17
N THR A 372 -3.52 12.74 -22.33
CA THR A 372 -4.22 12.40 -21.08
C THR A 372 -5.68 11.95 -21.27
N THR A 373 -6.17 11.89 -22.53
CA THR A 373 -7.54 11.40 -22.78
C THR A 373 -7.68 9.92 -22.40
N PRO A 374 -8.72 9.53 -21.66
CA PRO A 374 -8.92 8.15 -21.24
C PRO A 374 -8.85 7.12 -22.36
N ALA A 375 -9.44 7.43 -23.52
CA ALA A 375 -9.43 6.54 -24.70
C ALA A 375 -8.03 6.26 -25.27
N LYS A 376 -7.03 7.04 -24.91
CA LYS A 376 -5.62 6.89 -25.32
C LYS A 376 -4.78 6.30 -24.21
N VAL A 377 -4.81 6.90 -23.02
CA VAL A 377 -3.94 6.51 -21.92
C VAL A 377 -4.28 5.13 -21.37
N ILE A 378 -5.56 4.74 -21.32
CA ILE A 378 -5.98 3.43 -20.77
C ILE A 378 -5.39 2.25 -21.57
N PRO A 379 -5.51 2.19 -22.91
CA PRO A 379 -4.85 1.14 -23.69
C PRO A 379 -3.32 1.16 -23.58
N ALA A 380 -2.72 2.35 -23.45
CA ALA A 380 -1.28 2.48 -23.28
C ALA A 380 -0.82 1.90 -21.93
N ILE A 381 -1.51 2.23 -20.83
CA ILE A 381 -1.23 1.63 -19.50
C ILE A 381 -1.42 0.12 -19.56
N ALA A 382 -2.51 -0.36 -20.15
CA ALA A 382 -2.83 -1.79 -20.25
C ALA A 382 -1.77 -2.60 -21.02
N GLY A 383 -1.02 -1.96 -21.91
CA GLY A 383 0.06 -2.57 -22.71
C GLY A 383 1.44 -2.52 -22.06
N LEU A 384 1.57 -1.90 -20.86
CA LEU A 384 2.87 -1.72 -20.23
C LEU A 384 3.50 -3.04 -19.77
N LYS A 385 4.82 -3.06 -19.92
CA LYS A 385 5.72 -4.06 -19.33
C LYS A 385 6.84 -3.27 -18.66
N LEU A 386 6.91 -3.33 -17.35
CA LEU A 386 7.78 -2.47 -16.56
C LEU A 386 8.67 -3.27 -15.64
N ASP A 387 9.93 -2.85 -15.52
CA ASP A 387 10.79 -3.25 -14.43
C ASP A 387 10.56 -2.29 -13.25
N THR A 388 10.19 -2.85 -12.13
CA THR A 388 9.77 -2.11 -10.93
C THR A 388 10.65 -2.48 -9.73
N PRO A 389 10.55 -1.80 -8.60
CA PRO A 389 11.21 -2.20 -7.35
C PRO A 389 10.97 -3.66 -6.95
N SER A 390 9.83 -4.24 -7.32
CA SER A 390 9.52 -5.65 -7.02
C SER A 390 9.82 -6.62 -8.18
N GLY A 391 10.47 -6.16 -9.25
CA GLY A 391 10.76 -6.95 -10.45
C GLY A 391 9.87 -6.61 -11.63
N HIS A 392 9.81 -7.51 -12.61
CA HIS A 392 9.06 -7.30 -13.83
C HIS A 392 7.56 -7.42 -13.63
N VAL A 393 6.80 -6.46 -14.17
CA VAL A 393 5.34 -6.39 -14.10
C VAL A 393 4.75 -6.23 -15.49
N GLU A 394 3.82 -7.11 -15.85
CA GLU A 394 2.95 -7.00 -17.01
C GLU A 394 1.50 -6.91 -16.56
N LEU A 395 0.70 -6.07 -17.22
CA LEU A 395 -0.74 -5.99 -16.95
C LEU A 395 -1.52 -6.96 -17.84
N VAL A 396 -2.48 -7.64 -17.25
CA VAL A 396 -3.36 -8.60 -17.93
C VAL A 396 -4.82 -8.25 -17.66
N SER A 397 -5.64 -8.26 -18.71
CA SER A 397 -7.08 -8.05 -18.54
C SER A 397 -7.69 -9.20 -17.74
N PHE A 398 -8.41 -8.85 -16.70
CA PHE A 398 -9.10 -9.79 -15.82
C PHE A 398 -10.47 -9.25 -15.41
N LYS A 399 -11.55 -9.98 -15.70
CA LYS A 399 -12.92 -9.45 -15.55
C LYS A 399 -13.03 -8.08 -16.24
N ASN A 400 -13.38 -7.03 -15.53
CA ASN A 400 -13.51 -5.67 -16.06
C ASN A 400 -12.41 -4.72 -15.54
N ALA A 401 -11.22 -5.26 -15.24
CA ALA A 401 -10.06 -4.53 -14.75
C ALA A 401 -8.76 -5.06 -15.35
N TYR A 402 -7.65 -4.47 -14.97
CA TYR A 402 -6.30 -4.94 -15.29
C TYR A 402 -5.57 -5.30 -14.00
N ILE A 403 -4.98 -6.49 -13.99
CA ILE A 403 -4.24 -7.03 -12.85
C ILE A 403 -2.82 -7.36 -13.25
N PRO A 404 -1.86 -7.36 -12.32
CA PRO A 404 -0.47 -7.64 -12.64
C PRO A 404 -0.21 -9.14 -12.78
N LYS A 405 0.61 -9.48 -13.76
CA LYS A 405 1.44 -10.66 -13.78
C LYS A 405 2.81 -10.26 -13.26
N ARG A 406 3.26 -10.83 -12.16
CA ARG A 406 4.47 -10.39 -11.44
C ARG A 406 5.03 -11.46 -10.53
N ASP A 407 6.18 -11.21 -9.96
CA ASP A 407 6.69 -12.00 -8.85
C ASP A 407 5.88 -11.73 -7.59
N PHE A 408 5.66 -12.79 -6.80
CA PHE A 408 4.97 -12.75 -5.52
C PHE A 408 5.82 -13.48 -4.49
N PHE A 409 6.00 -12.88 -3.34
CA PHE A 409 7.00 -13.30 -2.36
C PHE A 409 6.36 -13.89 -1.12
N ILE A 410 7.02 -14.90 -0.57
CA ILE A 410 6.87 -15.27 0.83
C ILE A 410 8.01 -14.63 1.58
N LEU A 411 7.67 -13.95 2.64
CA LEU A 411 8.56 -13.20 3.50
C LEU A 411 8.62 -13.83 4.89
N GLU A 412 9.73 -13.68 5.56
CA GLU A 412 9.90 -14.08 6.96
C GLU A 412 10.57 -12.94 7.72
N VAL A 413 10.12 -12.68 8.95
CA VAL A 413 10.82 -11.72 9.81
C VAL A 413 12.14 -12.29 10.23
N GLN A 414 13.22 -11.64 9.83
CA GLN A 414 14.59 -11.98 10.14
C GLN A 414 15.35 -10.77 10.68
N LYS A 415 16.46 -11.03 11.35
CA LYS A 415 17.36 -9.98 11.79
C LYS A 415 18.43 -9.74 10.73
N VAL A 416 18.39 -8.58 10.08
CA VAL A 416 19.36 -8.13 9.08
C VAL A 416 20.25 -7.06 9.73
N GLY A 417 21.49 -7.40 10.08
CA GLY A 417 22.29 -6.56 10.98
C GLY A 417 21.63 -6.45 12.36
N ASP A 418 21.23 -5.25 12.76
CA ASP A 418 20.52 -4.99 14.01
C ASP A 418 19.01 -4.72 13.82
N VAL A 419 18.49 -4.79 12.58
CA VAL A 419 17.11 -4.51 12.24
C VAL A 419 16.32 -5.80 12.08
N LEU A 420 15.14 -5.87 12.71
CA LEU A 420 14.12 -6.88 12.43
C LEU A 420 13.30 -6.39 11.24
N THR A 421 13.27 -7.19 10.18
CA THR A 421 12.59 -6.82 8.93
C THR A 421 12.14 -8.03 8.13
N TRP A 422 11.28 -7.79 7.15
CA TRP A 422 10.79 -8.79 6.23
C TRP A 422 11.82 -9.12 5.15
N VAL A 423 12.14 -10.41 5.01
CA VAL A 423 13.11 -10.91 4.05
C VAL A 423 12.45 -11.96 3.15
N PRO A 424 12.56 -11.85 1.81
CA PRO A 424 12.07 -12.87 0.91
C PRO A 424 12.74 -14.24 1.14
N VAL A 425 11.93 -15.27 1.38
CA VAL A 425 12.39 -16.65 1.58
C VAL A 425 11.93 -17.59 0.47
N GLN A 426 10.90 -17.20 -0.30
CA GLN A 426 10.46 -17.88 -1.50
C GLN A 426 9.84 -16.88 -2.47
N THR A 427 9.97 -17.14 -3.77
CA THR A 427 9.36 -16.36 -4.84
C THR A 427 8.52 -17.27 -5.71
N PHE A 428 7.27 -16.89 -5.93
CA PHE A 428 6.45 -17.40 -7.02
C PHE A 428 6.65 -16.47 -8.22
N SER A 429 7.40 -16.94 -9.21
CA SER A 429 7.83 -16.06 -10.31
C SER A 429 6.74 -15.89 -11.35
N GLN A 430 6.50 -14.64 -11.75
CA GLN A 430 5.63 -14.24 -12.86
C GLN A 430 4.25 -14.87 -12.80
N VAL A 431 3.66 -14.88 -11.58
CA VAL A 431 2.30 -15.40 -11.38
C VAL A 431 1.25 -14.35 -11.74
N LEU A 432 0.12 -14.81 -12.27
CA LEU A 432 -1.05 -13.98 -12.47
C LEU A 432 -1.85 -13.94 -11.17
N LEU A 433 -1.86 -12.79 -10.50
CA LEU A 433 -2.58 -12.62 -9.24
C LEU A 433 -4.07 -12.32 -9.48
N GLY A 434 -4.74 -13.17 -10.29
CA GLY A 434 -6.14 -12.96 -10.67
C GLY A 434 -6.96 -14.24 -10.79
N ASP A 435 -6.44 -15.26 -11.42
CA ASP A 435 -7.20 -16.50 -11.65
C ASP A 435 -6.58 -17.68 -10.90
N MET A 436 -7.25 -18.11 -9.85
CA MET A 436 -6.89 -19.30 -9.09
C MET A 436 -7.16 -20.62 -9.85
N SER A 437 -7.88 -20.56 -10.97
CA SER A 437 -8.23 -21.75 -11.77
C SER A 437 -7.16 -22.12 -12.80
N THR A 438 -6.24 -21.21 -13.11
CA THR A 438 -5.19 -21.40 -14.14
C THR A 438 -3.80 -21.67 -13.56
N THR A 439 -3.69 -21.96 -12.27
CA THR A 439 -2.41 -22.38 -11.68
C THR A 439 -2.01 -23.73 -12.20
N PRO A 440 -0.80 -23.89 -12.78
CA PRO A 440 -0.33 -25.17 -13.32
C PRO A 440 -0.11 -26.21 -12.25
#